data_6eb22690afe6a402ff73bd53ff4f95aa
#
_entry.id   6eb22690afe6a402ff73bd53ff4f95aa
#
_cell.length_a   1.000
_cell.length_b   1.000
_cell.length_c   1.000
_cell.angle_alpha   90.00
_cell.angle_beta   90.00
_cell.angle_gamma   90.00
#
_symmetry.space_group_name_H-M   'P 1'
#
loop_
_entity.id
_entity.type
_entity.pdbx_description
1 polymer ?
#
loop_
_entity_poly.entity_id
_entity_poly.type
_entity_poly.pdbx_seq_one_letter_code
_entity_poly.pdbx_strand_id
1 'polypeptide(L)'
;MALYLMADTHLSVGGNKPMDVFGNRWSGYTEKIKNNWNALVRPDDTVVLPGDISWAMHLADAKPDFDFLESLPGEKIISKGNHDFWWETTAKLERFCRDNNYTSFHFLHNNAYLRQGYIICGSRGWYTEDKKVTARNDTDAQKIIAREVGRLRTSLAAGKALQTGENADVPIIVCLHFPPYFKDYACNALIDAMEEYGVRRCYFGHIHGEYQLPAEAEY
;
A
#
# COMPACT_ATOMS: atom_id res chain seq x y z
N MET A 1 -20.11 -7.52 -1.10
CA MET A 1 -18.97 -6.71 -0.59
C MET A 1 -17.69 -7.53 -0.74
N ALA A 2 -16.70 -7.00 -1.45
CA ALA A 2 -15.42 -7.66 -1.72
C ALA A 2 -14.26 -6.75 -1.32
N LEU A 3 -13.09 -7.37 -1.04
CA LEU A 3 -11.83 -6.70 -0.79
C LEU A 3 -10.91 -6.93 -2.00
N TYR A 4 -10.44 -5.86 -2.60
CA TYR A 4 -9.48 -5.88 -3.69
C TYR A 4 -8.15 -5.28 -3.23
N LEU A 5 -7.06 -5.69 -3.87
CA LEU A 5 -5.73 -5.13 -3.63
C LEU A 5 -5.10 -4.78 -4.99
N MET A 6 -4.56 -3.58 -5.08
CA MET A 6 -3.88 -3.08 -6.26
C MET A 6 -2.80 -2.09 -5.85
N ALA A 7 -1.54 -2.39 -6.07
CA ALA A 7 -0.42 -1.46 -5.82
C ALA A 7 0.04 -0.77 -7.12
N ASP A 8 0.93 0.20 -6.95
CA ASP A 8 1.76 0.73 -8.03
C ASP A 8 0.93 1.31 -9.19
N THR A 9 -0.08 2.09 -8.87
CA THR A 9 -0.91 2.74 -9.89
C THR A 9 -0.15 3.82 -10.65
N HIS A 10 0.89 4.42 -10.03
CA HIS A 10 1.78 5.40 -10.65
C HIS A 10 1.05 6.43 -11.51
N LEU A 11 -0.06 6.95 -11.00
CA LEU A 11 -0.86 7.92 -11.74
C LEU A 11 -0.08 9.20 -12.03
N SER A 12 -0.38 9.80 -13.15
CA SER A 12 0.16 11.09 -13.60
C SER A 12 -0.85 11.79 -14.52
N VAL A 13 -2.12 11.83 -14.10
CA VAL A 13 -3.24 12.34 -14.91
C VAL A 13 -3.05 13.82 -15.24
N GLY A 14 -2.56 14.60 -14.27
CA GLY A 14 -2.25 16.03 -14.45
C GLY A 14 -0.77 16.33 -14.74
N GLY A 15 0.07 15.32 -14.88
CA GLY A 15 1.53 15.45 -14.93
C GLY A 15 2.15 15.03 -16.28
N ASN A 16 3.47 15.19 -16.35
CA ASN A 16 4.27 14.87 -17.53
C ASN A 16 5.14 13.60 -17.34
N LYS A 17 4.71 12.66 -16.50
CA LYS A 17 5.43 11.40 -16.27
C LYS A 17 4.54 10.19 -16.58
N PRO A 18 4.10 9.99 -17.83
CA PRO A 18 3.29 8.83 -18.15
C PRO A 18 4.13 7.56 -18.01
N MET A 19 3.53 6.51 -17.47
CA MET A 19 4.19 5.19 -17.37
C MET A 19 4.45 4.54 -18.74
N ASP A 20 3.82 5.03 -19.80
CA ASP A 20 3.98 4.55 -21.19
C ASP A 20 5.44 4.52 -21.65
N VAL A 21 6.30 5.40 -21.09
CA VAL A 21 7.74 5.42 -21.38
C VAL A 21 8.49 4.18 -20.89
N PHE A 22 7.91 3.41 -19.98
CA PHE A 22 8.50 2.17 -19.39
C PHE A 22 8.09 0.90 -20.15
N GLY A 23 7.47 1.04 -21.31
CA GLY A 23 7.17 -0.06 -22.22
C GLY A 23 5.68 -0.26 -22.51
N ASN A 24 5.40 -1.05 -23.53
CA ASN A 24 4.06 -1.22 -24.11
C ASN A 24 2.99 -1.74 -23.14
N ARG A 25 3.36 -2.44 -22.07
CA ARG A 25 2.38 -2.91 -21.06
C ARG A 25 1.70 -1.76 -20.31
N TRP A 26 2.37 -0.61 -20.19
CA TRP A 26 1.85 0.60 -19.59
C TRP A 26 1.04 1.48 -20.53
N SER A 27 1.02 1.13 -21.83
CA SER A 27 0.26 1.90 -22.82
C SER A 27 -1.22 1.95 -22.46
N GLY A 28 -1.77 3.17 -22.31
CA GLY A 28 -3.16 3.40 -21.93
C GLY A 28 -3.53 2.84 -20.57
N TYR A 29 -2.57 2.71 -19.63
CA TYR A 29 -2.78 2.04 -18.35
C TYR A 29 -3.86 2.69 -17.49
N THR A 30 -4.01 4.01 -17.49
CA THR A 30 -5.06 4.72 -16.76
C THR A 30 -6.46 4.33 -17.22
N GLU A 31 -6.67 4.23 -18.53
CA GLU A 31 -7.94 3.75 -19.09
C GLU A 31 -8.18 2.27 -18.77
N LYS A 32 -7.13 1.45 -18.80
CA LYS A 32 -7.23 0.04 -18.39
C LYS A 32 -7.62 -0.08 -16.91
N ILE A 33 -6.99 0.71 -16.04
CA ILE A 33 -7.35 0.77 -14.61
C ILE A 33 -8.83 1.15 -14.48
N LYS A 34 -9.26 2.25 -15.10
CA LYS A 34 -10.63 2.73 -15.02
C LYS A 34 -11.65 1.70 -15.50
N ASN A 35 -11.41 1.09 -16.66
CA ASN A 35 -12.34 0.14 -17.25
C ASN A 35 -12.44 -1.15 -16.40
N ASN A 36 -11.30 -1.71 -15.97
CA ASN A 36 -11.27 -2.89 -15.14
C ASN A 36 -11.86 -2.63 -13.75
N TRP A 37 -11.55 -1.48 -13.16
CA TRP A 37 -12.09 -1.08 -11.86
C TRP A 37 -13.61 -0.97 -11.91
N ASN A 38 -14.15 -0.24 -12.89
CA ASN A 38 -15.60 -0.11 -13.05
C ASN A 38 -16.32 -1.42 -13.38
N ALA A 39 -15.62 -2.38 -14.00
CA ALA A 39 -16.18 -3.70 -14.29
C ALA A 39 -16.23 -4.61 -13.06
N LEU A 40 -15.30 -4.44 -12.11
CA LEU A 40 -15.11 -5.37 -10.99
C LEU A 40 -15.58 -4.81 -9.65
N VAL A 41 -15.31 -3.54 -9.37
CA VAL A 41 -15.53 -2.92 -8.06
C VAL A 41 -16.91 -2.28 -7.99
N ARG A 42 -17.61 -2.53 -6.90
CA ARG A 42 -18.92 -1.95 -6.58
C ARG A 42 -18.79 -0.84 -5.54
N PRO A 43 -19.80 0.03 -5.38
CA PRO A 43 -19.75 1.14 -4.40
C PRO A 43 -19.52 0.71 -2.95
N ASP A 44 -19.93 -0.50 -2.57
CA ASP A 44 -19.81 -1.07 -1.23
C ASP A 44 -18.57 -1.97 -1.03
N ASP A 45 -17.72 -2.07 -2.04
CA ASP A 45 -16.44 -2.78 -1.96
C ASP A 45 -15.32 -1.88 -1.42
N THR A 46 -14.21 -2.51 -1.02
CA THR A 46 -13.01 -1.82 -0.55
C THR A 46 -11.81 -2.22 -1.41
N VAL A 47 -11.02 -1.24 -1.82
CA VAL A 47 -9.77 -1.46 -2.55
C VAL A 47 -8.60 -0.95 -1.70
N VAL A 48 -7.66 -1.82 -1.38
CA VAL A 48 -6.41 -1.43 -0.72
C VAL A 48 -5.37 -1.10 -1.77
N LEU A 49 -4.74 0.05 -1.61
CA LEU A 49 -3.71 0.58 -2.51
C LEU A 49 -2.38 0.71 -1.73
N PRO A 50 -1.55 -0.33 -1.67
CA PRO A 50 -0.33 -0.36 -0.88
C PRO A 50 0.84 0.39 -1.56
N GLY A 51 0.65 1.69 -1.80
CA GLY A 51 1.70 2.61 -2.20
C GLY A 51 1.94 2.78 -3.69
N ASP A 52 2.78 3.76 -3.99
CA ASP A 52 3.13 4.23 -5.33
C ASP A 52 1.89 4.62 -6.16
N ILE A 53 1.11 5.51 -5.55
CA ILE A 53 -0.19 5.94 -6.08
C ILE A 53 -0.01 6.95 -7.21
N SER A 54 0.83 7.96 -6.98
CA SER A 54 0.98 9.11 -7.88
C SER A 54 2.44 9.56 -7.99
N TRP A 55 2.82 10.01 -9.17
CA TRP A 55 4.12 10.65 -9.43
C TRP A 55 4.19 12.11 -8.99
N ALA A 56 3.15 12.66 -8.39
CA ALA A 56 3.17 14.02 -7.91
C ALA A 56 4.27 14.25 -6.87
N MET A 57 4.91 15.40 -6.94
CA MET A 57 5.96 15.80 -5.98
C MET A 57 5.37 16.45 -4.73
N HIS A 58 4.23 17.11 -4.85
CA HIS A 58 3.54 17.78 -3.76
C HIS A 58 2.07 17.39 -3.71
N LEU A 59 1.46 17.46 -2.53
CA LEU A 59 0.07 17.05 -2.32
C LEU A 59 -0.92 17.81 -3.22
N ALA A 60 -0.69 19.09 -3.45
CA ALA A 60 -1.52 19.89 -4.33
C ALA A 60 -1.47 19.40 -5.80
N ASP A 61 -0.30 18.92 -6.24
CA ASP A 61 -0.09 18.42 -7.61
C ASP A 61 -0.73 17.03 -7.81
N ALA A 62 -0.98 16.30 -6.72
CA ALA A 62 -1.64 15.00 -6.75
C ALA A 62 -3.17 15.10 -6.99
N LYS A 63 -3.74 16.31 -6.96
CA LYS A 63 -5.18 16.50 -7.08
C LYS A 63 -5.82 15.80 -8.30
N PRO A 64 -5.28 15.90 -9.53
CA PRO A 64 -5.87 15.21 -10.69
C PRO A 64 -5.90 13.69 -10.55
N ASP A 65 -4.89 13.09 -9.88
CA ASP A 65 -4.81 11.67 -9.63
C ASP A 65 -5.83 11.24 -8.55
N PHE A 66 -6.02 12.07 -7.53
CA PHE A 66 -7.06 11.86 -6.52
C PHE A 66 -8.47 12.06 -7.10
N ASP A 67 -8.69 13.06 -7.97
CA ASP A 67 -9.95 13.23 -8.71
C ASP A 67 -10.27 11.97 -9.53
N PHE A 68 -9.27 11.41 -10.21
CA PHE A 68 -9.40 10.17 -10.96
C PHE A 68 -9.83 9.01 -10.04
N LEU A 69 -9.12 8.79 -8.94
CA LEU A 69 -9.44 7.71 -7.99
C LEU A 69 -10.80 7.92 -7.31
N GLU A 70 -11.16 9.16 -6.93
CA GLU A 70 -12.46 9.44 -6.33
C GLU A 70 -13.62 9.17 -7.29
N SER A 71 -13.39 9.34 -8.60
CA SER A 71 -14.39 9.01 -9.61
C SER A 71 -14.69 7.51 -9.75
N LEU A 72 -13.83 6.66 -9.19
CA LEU A 72 -13.98 5.20 -9.24
C LEU A 72 -14.79 4.70 -8.03
N PRO A 73 -15.62 3.65 -8.17
CA PRO A 73 -16.46 3.15 -7.08
C PRO A 73 -15.64 2.50 -5.95
N GLY A 74 -16.27 2.35 -4.78
CA GLY A 74 -15.72 1.70 -3.60
C GLY A 74 -14.84 2.59 -2.72
N GLU A 75 -14.62 2.17 -1.46
CA GLU A 75 -13.66 2.81 -0.55
C GLU A 75 -12.22 2.49 -0.95
N LYS A 76 -11.29 3.43 -0.75
CA LYS A 76 -9.87 3.26 -1.02
C LYS A 76 -9.08 3.39 0.28
N ILE A 77 -8.35 2.33 0.66
CA ILE A 77 -7.40 2.36 1.76
C ILE A 77 -6.00 2.50 1.17
N ILE A 78 -5.37 3.66 1.38
CA ILE A 78 -4.10 4.02 0.75
C ILE A 78 -2.99 3.99 1.79
N SER A 79 -1.87 3.32 1.49
CA SER A 79 -0.62 3.45 2.22
C SER A 79 0.47 4.10 1.36
N LYS A 80 1.56 4.52 2.00
CA LYS A 80 2.66 5.22 1.34
C LYS A 80 3.60 4.24 0.64
N GLY A 81 3.95 4.51 -0.62
CA GLY A 81 5.06 3.90 -1.34
C GLY A 81 6.35 4.75 -1.31
N ASN A 82 7.35 4.36 -2.10
CA ASN A 82 8.61 5.11 -2.19
C ASN A 82 8.54 6.29 -3.17
N HIS A 83 7.66 6.23 -4.15
CA HIS A 83 7.45 7.32 -5.10
C HIS A 83 6.33 8.31 -4.69
N ASP A 84 5.63 8.06 -3.58
CA ASP A 84 4.62 8.98 -3.06
C ASP A 84 5.29 10.16 -2.33
N PHE A 85 5.98 11.03 -3.08
CA PHE A 85 6.64 12.23 -2.55
C PHE A 85 5.63 13.26 -2.03
N TRP A 86 4.41 13.25 -2.57
CA TRP A 86 3.28 14.07 -2.15
C TRP A 86 2.76 13.74 -0.75
N TRP A 87 3.14 12.58 -0.19
CA TRP A 87 2.65 12.11 1.10
C TRP A 87 3.07 13.03 2.25
N GLU A 88 2.09 13.57 2.94
CA GLU A 88 2.24 14.45 4.09
C GLU A 88 1.83 13.76 5.41
N THR A 89 1.65 14.52 6.49
CA THR A 89 1.06 13.98 7.72
C THR A 89 -0.40 13.58 7.49
N THR A 90 -0.90 12.58 8.22
CA THR A 90 -2.28 12.11 8.08
C THR A 90 -3.29 13.26 8.22
N ALA A 91 -3.07 14.17 9.18
CA ALA A 91 -3.93 15.34 9.35
C ALA A 91 -3.99 16.27 8.12
N LYS A 92 -2.86 16.44 7.41
CA LYS A 92 -2.84 17.21 6.16
C LYS A 92 -3.53 16.48 5.02
N LEU A 93 -3.34 15.15 4.92
CA LEU A 93 -4.00 14.31 3.94
C LEU A 93 -5.53 14.32 4.13
N GLU A 94 -6.00 14.18 5.36
CA GLU A 94 -7.41 14.25 5.71
C GLU A 94 -8.00 15.65 5.43
N ARG A 95 -7.24 16.71 5.72
CA ARG A 95 -7.65 18.07 5.36
C ARG A 95 -7.79 18.21 3.84
N PHE A 96 -6.80 17.75 3.08
CA PHE A 96 -6.84 17.78 1.62
C PHE A 96 -8.08 17.05 1.08
N CYS A 97 -8.43 15.89 1.65
CA CYS A 97 -9.65 15.18 1.27
C CYS A 97 -10.91 16.01 1.58
N ARG A 98 -11.01 16.60 2.77
CA ARG A 98 -12.15 17.45 3.12
C ARG A 98 -12.27 18.68 2.22
N ASP A 99 -11.17 19.36 1.96
CA ASP A 99 -11.13 20.60 1.15
C ASP A 99 -11.51 20.32 -0.32
N ASN A 100 -11.36 19.09 -0.81
CA ASN A 100 -11.71 18.67 -2.16
C ASN A 100 -12.98 17.80 -2.23
N ASN A 101 -13.71 17.63 -1.12
CA ASN A 101 -14.92 16.79 -1.02
C ASN A 101 -14.68 15.31 -1.39
N TYR A 102 -13.48 14.79 -1.14
CA TYR A 102 -13.19 13.37 -1.28
C TYR A 102 -13.72 12.61 -0.08
N THR A 103 -14.52 11.58 -0.32
CA THR A 103 -15.22 10.82 0.72
C THR A 103 -14.78 9.36 0.79
N SER A 104 -14.12 8.87 -0.24
CA SER A 104 -13.80 7.45 -0.36
C SER A 104 -12.39 7.06 0.12
N PHE A 105 -11.56 8.03 0.56
CA PHE A 105 -10.17 7.76 0.93
C PHE A 105 -9.97 7.57 2.44
N HIS A 106 -9.19 6.55 2.76
CA HIS A 106 -8.69 6.23 4.09
C HIS A 106 -7.19 6.01 4.03
N PHE A 107 -6.42 6.55 4.98
CA PHE A 107 -4.97 6.45 4.98
C PHE A 107 -4.48 5.41 6.00
N LEU A 108 -3.84 4.35 5.52
CA LEU A 108 -3.25 3.32 6.36
C LEU A 108 -1.85 3.76 6.81
N HIS A 109 -1.77 4.30 8.03
CA HIS A 109 -0.55 4.79 8.62
C HIS A 109 -0.60 4.77 10.14
N ASN A 110 0.03 3.79 10.76
CA ASN A 110 0.01 3.54 12.22
C ASN A 110 -1.40 3.26 12.78
N ASN A 111 -2.30 2.77 11.97
CA ASN A 111 -3.68 2.43 12.30
C ASN A 111 -4.07 1.12 11.62
N ALA A 112 -5.33 0.70 11.76
CA ALA A 112 -5.90 -0.45 11.09
C ALA A 112 -7.35 -0.18 10.70
N TYR A 113 -7.87 -0.93 9.74
CA TYR A 113 -9.26 -0.86 9.28
C TYR A 113 -9.90 -2.23 9.28
N LEU A 114 -11.09 -2.34 9.84
CA LEU A 114 -11.94 -3.51 9.69
C LEU A 114 -12.83 -3.31 8.45
N ARG A 115 -12.57 -4.05 7.39
CA ARG A 115 -13.33 -3.99 6.15
C ARG A 115 -13.50 -5.38 5.54
N GLN A 116 -14.67 -5.66 5.01
CA GLN A 116 -14.97 -6.87 4.23
C GLN A 116 -14.56 -8.20 4.94
N GLY A 117 -14.70 -8.25 6.27
CA GLY A 117 -14.34 -9.43 7.05
C GLY A 117 -12.83 -9.63 7.26
N TYR A 118 -12.04 -8.58 7.05
CA TYR A 118 -10.59 -8.54 7.33
C TYR A 118 -10.23 -7.33 8.17
N ILE A 119 -9.23 -7.48 9.03
CA ILE A 119 -8.53 -6.38 9.68
C ILE A 119 -7.28 -6.10 8.86
N ILE A 120 -7.22 -4.91 8.26
CA ILE A 120 -6.18 -4.47 7.34
C ILE A 120 -5.18 -3.64 8.12
N CYS A 121 -3.96 -4.15 8.24
CA CYS A 121 -2.81 -3.49 8.85
C CYS A 121 -1.72 -3.25 7.80
N GLY A 122 -0.76 -2.38 8.09
CA GLY A 122 0.35 -2.18 7.18
C GLY A 122 1.30 -1.06 7.54
N SER A 123 2.37 -1.01 6.79
CA SER A 123 3.36 0.07 6.74
C SER A 123 3.93 0.16 5.33
N ARG A 124 4.88 1.08 5.11
CA ARG A 124 5.60 1.08 3.85
C ARG A 124 6.47 -0.17 3.68
N GLY A 125 6.97 -0.74 4.77
CA GLY A 125 7.98 -1.77 4.72
C GLY A 125 9.35 -1.23 4.31
N TRP A 126 10.27 -2.14 4.03
CA TRP A 126 11.59 -1.82 3.51
C TRP A 126 12.13 -2.96 2.66
N TYR A 127 12.70 -2.61 1.52
CA TYR A 127 13.38 -3.51 0.61
C TYR A 127 14.64 -2.82 0.07
N THR A 128 15.73 -3.55 -0.08
CA THR A 128 16.93 -3.07 -0.74
C THR A 128 17.31 -4.00 -1.89
N GLU A 129 17.31 -3.46 -3.09
CA GLU A 129 17.75 -4.17 -4.29
C GLU A 129 19.28 -4.19 -4.42
N ASP A 130 19.97 -3.29 -3.72
CA ASP A 130 21.38 -3.05 -3.93
C ASP A 130 22.25 -3.91 -3.01
N LYS A 131 22.71 -5.04 -3.54
CA LYS A 131 23.72 -5.89 -2.89
C LYS A 131 25.06 -5.15 -2.60
N LYS A 132 25.28 -3.95 -3.17
CA LYS A 132 26.48 -3.13 -2.98
C LYS A 132 26.36 -2.14 -1.82
N VAL A 133 25.19 -1.96 -1.27
CA VAL A 133 24.94 -1.05 -0.12
C VAL A 133 25.45 -1.63 1.21
N THR A 134 26.00 -2.84 1.20
CA THR A 134 26.30 -3.62 2.39
C THR A 134 27.36 -3.09 3.34
N ALA A 135 28.20 -2.13 2.97
CA ALA A 135 29.33 -1.77 3.84
C ALA A 135 29.35 -0.33 4.38
N ARG A 136 28.64 0.62 3.78
CA ARG A 136 28.63 2.03 4.23
C ARG A 136 27.31 2.52 4.81
N ASN A 137 26.21 1.81 4.53
CA ASN A 137 24.85 2.25 4.88
C ASN A 137 24.09 1.26 5.81
N ASP A 138 24.75 0.26 6.37
CA ASP A 138 24.11 -0.71 7.27
C ASP A 138 23.39 -0.05 8.44
N THR A 139 24.01 0.96 9.06
CA THR A 139 23.43 1.67 10.21
C THR A 139 22.17 2.46 9.80
N ASP A 140 22.14 3.06 8.62
CA ASP A 140 20.99 3.84 8.17
C ASP A 140 19.86 2.92 7.66
N ALA A 141 20.20 1.83 6.98
CA ALA A 141 19.24 0.80 6.61
C ALA A 141 18.58 0.18 7.86
N GLN A 142 19.36 -0.17 8.87
CA GLN A 142 18.85 -0.68 10.15
C GLN A 142 17.92 0.30 10.86
N LYS A 143 18.25 1.61 10.88
CA LYS A 143 17.37 2.65 11.43
C LYS A 143 16.04 2.75 10.67
N ILE A 144 16.09 2.63 9.34
CA ILE A 144 14.88 2.67 8.51
C ILE A 144 14.05 1.42 8.79
N ILE A 145 14.65 0.24 8.81
CA ILE A 145 13.98 -1.03 9.14
C ILE A 145 13.33 -0.93 10.51
N ALA A 146 14.08 -0.52 11.54
CA ALA A 146 13.55 -0.40 12.92
C ALA A 146 12.34 0.54 12.98
N ARG A 147 12.36 1.65 12.24
CA ARG A 147 11.25 2.60 12.14
C ARG A 147 10.04 1.98 11.44
N GLU A 148 10.23 1.26 10.33
CA GLU A 148 9.13 0.62 9.60
C GLU A 148 8.54 -0.55 10.40
N VAL A 149 9.36 -1.33 11.10
CA VAL A 149 8.91 -2.36 12.06
C VAL A 149 8.08 -1.73 13.20
N GLY A 150 8.54 -0.60 13.76
CA GLY A 150 7.79 0.13 14.77
C GLY A 150 6.42 0.59 14.26
N ARG A 151 6.35 1.10 13.02
CA ARG A 151 5.09 1.49 12.38
C ARG A 151 4.16 0.30 12.15
N LEU A 152 4.72 -0.81 11.64
CA LEU A 152 3.97 -2.04 11.43
C LEU A 152 3.40 -2.55 12.76
N ARG A 153 4.20 -2.62 13.82
CA ARG A 153 3.73 -3.02 15.15
C ARG A 153 2.63 -2.11 15.70
N THR A 154 2.73 -0.80 15.47
CA THR A 154 1.68 0.15 15.85
C THR A 154 0.38 -0.16 15.10
N SER A 155 0.46 -0.41 13.80
CA SER A 155 -0.69 -0.80 12.97
C SER A 155 -1.27 -2.15 13.43
N LEU A 156 -0.42 -3.15 13.68
CA LEU A 156 -0.83 -4.47 14.16
C LEU A 156 -1.48 -4.43 15.55
N ALA A 157 -0.95 -3.60 16.46
CA ALA A 157 -1.55 -3.38 17.78
C ALA A 157 -2.94 -2.73 17.66
N ALA A 158 -3.10 -1.75 16.77
CA ALA A 158 -4.40 -1.17 16.45
C ALA A 158 -5.35 -2.22 15.86
N GLY A 159 -4.85 -3.07 14.96
CA GLY A 159 -5.63 -4.19 14.40
C GLY A 159 -6.04 -5.20 15.47
N LYS A 160 -5.13 -5.55 16.38
CA LYS A 160 -5.43 -6.45 17.48
C LYS A 160 -6.52 -5.90 18.41
N ALA A 161 -6.52 -4.59 18.63
CA ALA A 161 -7.57 -3.93 19.40
C ALA A 161 -8.96 -3.99 18.75
N LEU A 162 -9.04 -4.23 17.43
CA LEU A 162 -10.30 -4.45 16.71
C LEU A 162 -10.81 -5.89 16.81
N GLN A 163 -9.94 -6.86 17.18
CA GLN A 163 -10.30 -8.27 17.39
C GLN A 163 -11.01 -8.47 18.73
N THR A 164 -12.18 -7.89 18.91
CA THR A 164 -12.97 -7.98 20.13
C THR A 164 -14.42 -8.33 19.82
N GLY A 165 -15.12 -8.98 20.79
CA GLY A 165 -16.52 -9.34 20.63
C GLY A 165 -16.76 -10.21 19.40
N GLU A 166 -17.69 -9.80 18.52
CA GLU A 166 -18.03 -10.49 17.27
C GLU A 166 -16.89 -10.53 16.24
N ASN A 167 -15.87 -9.69 16.41
CA ASN A 167 -14.72 -9.62 15.52
C ASN A 167 -13.50 -10.40 16.03
N ALA A 168 -13.63 -11.18 17.10
CA ALA A 168 -12.51 -11.88 17.76
C ALA A 168 -11.72 -12.80 16.81
N ASP A 169 -12.41 -13.43 15.86
CA ASP A 169 -11.85 -14.37 14.90
C ASP A 169 -11.58 -13.77 13.52
N VAL A 170 -11.81 -12.45 13.34
CA VAL A 170 -11.55 -11.79 12.06
C VAL A 170 -10.05 -11.80 11.77
N PRO A 171 -9.62 -12.33 10.60
CA PRO A 171 -8.20 -12.42 10.29
C PRO A 171 -7.57 -11.05 10.06
N ILE A 172 -6.36 -10.88 10.61
CA ILE A 172 -5.50 -9.75 10.28
C ILE A 172 -4.74 -10.08 8.99
N ILE A 173 -4.77 -9.16 8.04
CA ILE A 173 -3.92 -9.15 6.85
C ILE A 173 -3.00 -7.94 6.90
N VAL A 174 -1.82 -8.09 6.31
CA VAL A 174 -0.84 -7.00 6.22
C VAL A 174 -0.67 -6.57 4.77
N CYS A 175 -0.69 -5.27 4.54
CA CYS A 175 -0.40 -4.66 3.25
C CYS A 175 0.85 -3.78 3.38
N LEU A 176 1.91 -4.13 2.69
CA LEU A 176 3.16 -3.39 2.62
C LEU A 176 3.35 -2.83 1.21
N HIS A 177 4.13 -1.75 1.09
CA HIS A 177 4.59 -1.37 -0.25
C HIS A 177 5.82 -2.20 -0.64
N PHE A 178 6.87 -2.17 0.18
CA PHE A 178 8.04 -3.00 -0.05
C PHE A 178 7.82 -4.46 0.39
N PRO A 179 8.30 -5.45 -0.41
CA PRO A 179 8.20 -6.86 -0.04
C PRO A 179 9.01 -7.16 1.22
N PRO A 180 8.45 -7.89 2.19
CA PRO A 180 9.20 -8.38 3.34
C PRO A 180 10.11 -9.56 2.96
N TYR A 181 9.75 -10.26 1.89
CA TYR A 181 10.50 -11.35 1.29
C TYR A 181 10.42 -11.28 -0.23
N PHE A 182 11.55 -11.36 -0.91
CA PHE A 182 11.60 -11.46 -2.37
C PHE A 182 12.94 -12.02 -2.84
N LYS A 183 12.93 -13.12 -3.58
CA LYS A 183 14.15 -13.85 -4.05
C LYS A 183 15.08 -14.17 -2.88
N ASP A 184 16.29 -13.61 -2.88
CA ASP A 184 17.32 -13.82 -1.85
C ASP A 184 17.22 -12.80 -0.70
N TYR A 185 16.24 -11.90 -0.72
CA TYR A 185 16.04 -10.88 0.31
C TYR A 185 14.95 -11.30 1.29
N ALA A 186 15.23 -11.17 2.57
CA ALA A 186 14.26 -11.30 3.65
C ALA A 186 14.50 -10.22 4.70
N CYS A 187 13.46 -9.49 5.07
CA CYS A 187 13.46 -8.60 6.22
C CYS A 187 12.85 -9.31 7.42
N ASN A 188 13.65 -10.14 8.09
CA ASN A 188 13.19 -10.98 9.21
C ASN A 188 12.48 -10.16 10.28
N ALA A 189 12.95 -8.95 10.58
CA ALA A 189 12.31 -8.09 11.58
C ALA A 189 10.86 -7.69 11.25
N LEU A 190 10.49 -7.58 9.96
CA LEU A 190 9.11 -7.38 9.53
C LEU A 190 8.32 -8.69 9.58
N ILE A 191 8.95 -9.81 9.21
CA ILE A 191 8.34 -11.14 9.25
C ILE A 191 8.04 -11.52 10.71
N ASP A 192 9.02 -11.41 11.61
CA ASP A 192 8.86 -11.68 13.04
C ASP A 192 7.71 -10.84 13.65
N ALA A 193 7.64 -9.54 13.28
CA ALA A 193 6.56 -8.68 13.75
C ALA A 193 5.17 -9.15 13.27
N MET A 194 5.05 -9.69 12.07
CA MET A 194 3.80 -10.26 11.56
C MET A 194 3.44 -11.57 12.26
N GLU A 195 4.43 -12.44 12.49
CA GLU A 195 4.26 -13.73 13.18
C GLU A 195 3.81 -13.54 14.63
N GLU A 196 4.39 -12.56 15.37
CA GLU A 196 3.99 -12.20 16.74
C GLU A 196 2.48 -11.92 16.87
N TYR A 197 1.85 -11.40 15.81
CA TYR A 197 0.42 -11.07 15.77
C TYR A 197 -0.43 -12.14 15.06
N GLY A 198 0.16 -13.28 14.67
CA GLY A 198 -0.53 -14.38 14.00
C GLY A 198 -0.97 -14.06 12.57
N VAL A 199 -0.29 -13.12 11.91
CA VAL A 199 -0.57 -12.78 10.51
C VAL A 199 -0.16 -13.94 9.61
N ARG A 200 -1.08 -14.35 8.74
CA ARG A 200 -0.85 -15.45 7.78
C ARG A 200 -0.82 -15.00 6.33
N ARG A 201 -1.15 -13.73 6.05
CA ARG A 201 -1.20 -13.18 4.69
C ARG A 201 -0.63 -11.78 4.68
N CYS A 202 0.39 -11.60 3.86
CA CYS A 202 0.98 -10.31 3.56
C CYS A 202 0.94 -10.07 2.05
N TYR A 203 0.47 -8.90 1.68
CA TYR A 203 0.41 -8.45 0.29
C TYR A 203 1.33 -7.25 0.12
N PHE A 204 2.01 -7.16 -1.02
CA PHE A 204 2.95 -6.08 -1.27
C PHE A 204 2.95 -5.65 -2.74
N GLY A 205 3.45 -4.43 -2.99
CA GLY A 205 3.68 -3.85 -4.29
C GLY A 205 5.16 -3.78 -4.66
N HIS A 206 5.57 -2.63 -5.23
CA HIS A 206 6.93 -2.23 -5.56
C HIS A 206 7.58 -3.02 -6.70
N ILE A 207 7.32 -4.29 -6.82
CA ILE A 207 7.98 -5.16 -7.76
C ILE A 207 7.24 -5.12 -9.09
N HIS A 208 7.82 -4.41 -10.06
CA HIS A 208 7.28 -4.32 -11.42
C HIS A 208 7.97 -5.33 -12.34
N GLY A 209 7.34 -6.41 -12.65
CA GLY A 209 7.93 -7.39 -13.54
C GLY A 209 7.03 -8.60 -13.77
N GLU A 210 7.44 -9.47 -14.68
CA GLU A 210 6.84 -10.79 -14.77
C GLU A 210 7.47 -11.68 -13.71
N TYR A 211 6.67 -12.09 -12.74
CA TYR A 211 7.10 -13.04 -11.71
C TYR A 211 6.29 -14.31 -11.86
N GLN A 212 7.02 -15.41 -12.03
CA GLN A 212 6.52 -16.69 -11.57
C GLN A 212 6.88 -16.77 -10.07
N LEU A 213 6.01 -16.23 -9.22
CA LEU A 213 6.05 -16.62 -7.83
C LEU A 213 5.69 -18.10 -7.78
N PRO A 214 6.38 -18.93 -6.98
CA PRO A 214 5.90 -20.26 -6.69
C PRO A 214 4.46 -20.12 -6.21
N ALA A 215 3.57 -20.98 -6.72
CA ALA A 215 2.13 -20.93 -6.43
C ALA A 215 1.81 -21.02 -4.92
N GLU A 216 2.76 -21.51 -4.13
CA GLU A 216 2.72 -21.61 -2.67
C GLU A 216 4.12 -21.33 -2.13
N ALA A 217 4.33 -20.18 -1.49
CA ALA A 217 5.44 -19.98 -0.58
C ALA A 217 4.90 -20.21 0.83
N GLU A 218 5.20 -21.36 1.41
CA GLU A 218 5.07 -21.58 2.85
C GLU A 218 6.27 -20.89 3.54
N TYR A 219 5.98 -20.04 4.51
CA TYR A 219 6.95 -19.39 5.38
C TYR A 219 7.11 -20.17 6.67
#